data_7265d191e4b426605f5a9814169ff840
#
_entry.id   7265d191e4b426605f5a9814169ff840
#
_cell.length_a   1.000
_cell.length_b   1.000
_cell.length_c   1.000
_cell.angle_alpha   90.00
_cell.angle_beta   90.00
_cell.angle_gamma   90.00
#
_symmetry.space_group_name_H-M   'P 1'
#
loop_
_entity.id
_entity.type
_entity.pdbx_description
1 polymer ?
#
loop_
_entity_poly.entity_id
_entity_poly.type
_entity_poly.pdbx_seq_one_letter_code
_entity_poly.pdbx_strand_id
1 'polypeptide(L)'
;MFYGLQTLLDRVAEDGLCELELYETPVAPERGLKLYLPPPTPEGFAEFRKIIDLAAQCKYNFIMLELGGAMEYRSHPEINEGWIEYASVMNEYPGKTLDIQNRFPWRKNSIHTENGGGRVLTQGQLSELAAYCRERYLEVVPEMPSLSHSDYLLTRHRELAERRDDPFPDTCCPSNPEYHRLLFDLLDEVIALLKPRRINIGHDEYYSIGLCPQCKGKSIRELYARDINEIAEYLRTRNVGTIMWGEKLLDSHWRDGTPIGGAACPAGKNMEALPATFPAIDAVDPSVEIFHWYWGVDRHLEENFAARGMNYCFANFNAPAFKDWSGRISAPHARGVCISNWGQTSLRTLQRNGVLYDLAYSSFLLWNPCFSSEDYPDIDRLTFRRLYRLGEPEKQDDMQVLTLCHTVQTDLRFQYFFDGFLLDEKQYYLGDHVFRSGDGAEYRFPVIFGSNISNTGTDPARKDAPDSIKDAYEFDSQYQEISFETFPERDKESRMWYYCRYLLPASCASLEYLRFEPVNALVPQVQVKSFRLGSDLPRQTPE
;
A
#
# COMPACT_ATOMS: atom_id res chain seq x y z
N MET A 1 6.87 -1.70 28.74
CA MET A 1 8.00 -2.67 28.83
C MET A 1 8.46 -3.13 27.47
N PHE A 2 7.59 -3.66 26.58
CA PHE A 2 7.98 -4.16 25.24
C PHE A 2 8.73 -3.11 24.39
N TYR A 3 8.17 -1.92 24.19
CA TYR A 3 8.82 -0.87 23.40
C TYR A 3 10.14 -0.37 24.03
N GLY A 4 10.22 -0.29 25.35
CA GLY A 4 11.49 0.04 26.03
C GLY A 4 12.56 -1.01 25.83
N LEU A 5 12.20 -2.29 25.73
CA LEU A 5 13.13 -3.35 25.37
C LEU A 5 13.63 -3.19 23.93
N GLN A 6 12.75 -2.87 22.98
CA GLN A 6 13.14 -2.62 21.58
C GLN A 6 14.13 -1.43 21.50
N THR A 7 13.85 -0.32 22.20
CA THR A 7 14.78 0.81 22.27
C THR A 7 16.14 0.39 22.84
N LEU A 8 16.15 -0.38 23.91
CA LEU A 8 17.39 -0.86 24.52
C LEU A 8 18.19 -1.74 23.54
N LEU A 9 17.52 -2.65 22.84
CA LEU A 9 18.18 -3.53 21.84
C LEU A 9 18.76 -2.71 20.67
N ASP A 10 18.00 -1.73 20.17
CA ASP A 10 18.47 -0.84 19.11
C ASP A 10 19.73 -0.07 19.57
N ARG A 11 19.71 0.50 20.78
CA ARG A 11 20.85 1.25 21.34
C ARG A 11 22.08 0.37 21.60
N VAL A 12 21.87 -0.80 22.17
CA VAL A 12 22.99 -1.76 22.37
C VAL A 12 23.61 -2.18 21.04
N ALA A 13 22.80 -2.33 20.00
CA ALA A 13 23.30 -2.65 18.66
C ALA A 13 24.04 -1.50 17.97
N GLU A 14 23.69 -0.25 18.31
CA GLU A 14 24.31 0.96 17.74
C GLU A 14 25.56 1.39 18.51
N ASP A 15 25.46 1.47 19.82
CA ASP A 15 26.44 2.13 20.70
C ASP A 15 27.22 1.15 21.60
N GLY A 16 26.83 -0.14 21.57
CA GLY A 16 27.30 -1.13 22.53
C GLY A 16 26.67 -0.96 23.91
N LEU A 17 27.22 -1.66 24.91
CA LEU A 17 26.77 -1.52 26.29
C LEU A 17 27.27 -0.20 26.87
N CYS A 18 26.38 0.74 27.09
CA CYS A 18 26.67 2.04 27.73
C CYS A 18 25.66 2.33 28.84
N GLU A 19 26.00 3.26 29.73
CA GLU A 19 25.05 3.80 30.70
C GLU A 19 24.05 4.67 29.94
N LEU A 20 22.76 4.36 30.08
CA LEU A 20 21.70 4.97 29.28
C LEU A 20 20.51 5.32 30.15
N GLU A 21 20.10 6.59 30.11
CA GLU A 21 18.82 7.05 30.64
C GLU A 21 17.98 7.58 29.48
N LEU A 22 16.89 6.88 29.17
CA LEU A 22 16.01 7.23 28.06
C LEU A 22 14.59 7.44 28.55
N TYR A 23 14.00 8.52 28.08
CA TYR A 23 12.59 8.82 28.26
C TYR A 23 11.94 9.03 26.89
N GLU A 24 11.15 8.05 26.46
CA GLU A 24 10.46 8.07 25.15
C GLU A 24 8.96 7.86 25.32
N THR A 25 8.17 8.67 24.63
CA THR A 25 6.73 8.47 24.45
C THR A 25 6.39 8.58 22.97
N PRO A 26 5.51 7.72 22.43
CA PRO A 26 5.11 7.87 21.04
C PRO A 26 4.33 9.17 20.84
N VAL A 27 4.67 9.89 19.79
CA VAL A 27 3.93 11.08 19.33
C VAL A 27 2.62 10.67 18.67
N ALA A 28 2.67 9.57 17.93
CA ALA A 28 1.51 8.96 17.31
C ALA A 28 1.00 7.81 18.18
N PRO A 29 -0.16 7.94 18.86
CA PRO A 29 -0.74 6.85 19.64
C PRO A 29 -1.02 5.60 18.82
N GLU A 30 -1.47 5.77 17.57
CA GLU A 30 -1.75 4.71 16.63
C GLU A 30 -0.69 4.65 15.53
N ARG A 31 -0.13 3.47 15.35
CA ARG A 31 0.98 3.20 14.43
C ARG A 31 0.72 1.88 13.73
N GLY A 32 0.21 1.94 12.51
CA GLY A 32 -0.30 0.77 11.80
C GLY A 32 0.41 0.44 10.51
N LEU A 33 0.22 -0.82 10.12
CA LEU A 33 0.56 -1.33 8.80
C LEU A 33 -0.65 -2.08 8.23
N LYS A 34 -1.13 -1.67 7.06
CA LYS A 34 -2.18 -2.36 6.30
C LYS A 34 -1.54 -3.34 5.34
N LEU A 35 -2.05 -4.56 5.32
CA LEU A 35 -1.63 -5.64 4.45
C LEU A 35 -2.84 -6.37 3.88
N TYR A 36 -2.67 -6.97 2.70
CA TYR A 36 -3.49 -8.09 2.27
C TYR A 36 -3.15 -9.35 3.09
N LEU A 37 -4.01 -10.33 3.10
CA LEU A 37 -3.66 -11.66 3.59
C LEU A 37 -2.52 -12.23 2.74
N PRO A 38 -1.52 -12.90 3.34
CA PRO A 38 -0.47 -13.55 2.57
C PRO A 38 -1.02 -14.74 1.77
N PRO A 39 -0.36 -15.16 0.69
CA PRO A 39 -0.68 -16.43 0.06
C PRO A 39 -0.64 -17.59 1.08
N PRO A 40 -1.61 -18.52 1.07
CA PRO A 40 -1.68 -19.64 2.02
C PRO A 40 -0.66 -20.73 1.70
N THR A 41 0.61 -20.36 1.70
CA THR A 41 1.76 -21.24 1.48
C THR A 41 2.76 -21.12 2.63
N PRO A 42 3.61 -22.12 2.87
CA PRO A 42 4.66 -22.04 3.88
C PRO A 42 5.55 -20.80 3.72
N GLU A 43 5.91 -20.46 2.48
CA GLU A 43 6.73 -19.30 2.13
C GLU A 43 5.98 -18.00 2.44
N GLY A 44 4.71 -17.87 2.00
CA GLY A 44 3.87 -16.70 2.27
C GLY A 44 3.73 -16.45 3.77
N PHE A 45 3.54 -17.49 4.55
CA PHE A 45 3.45 -17.36 6.02
C PHE A 45 4.81 -17.04 6.65
N ALA A 46 5.91 -17.56 6.13
CA ALA A 46 7.25 -17.22 6.61
C ALA A 46 7.59 -15.75 6.33
N GLU A 47 7.28 -15.25 5.13
CA GLU A 47 7.48 -13.84 4.78
C GLU A 47 6.57 -12.92 5.59
N PHE A 48 5.30 -13.27 5.77
CA PHE A 48 4.38 -12.54 6.64
C PHE A 48 4.96 -12.38 8.05
N ARG A 49 5.45 -13.46 8.66
CA ARG A 49 6.07 -13.40 9.99
C ARG A 49 7.26 -12.44 10.04
N LYS A 50 8.13 -12.44 9.03
CA LYS A 50 9.25 -11.48 8.94
C LYS A 50 8.77 -10.04 8.88
N ILE A 51 7.71 -9.76 8.10
CA ILE A 51 7.11 -8.43 8.01
C ILE A 51 6.53 -7.99 9.37
N ILE A 52 5.83 -8.89 10.05
CA ILE A 52 5.28 -8.63 11.39
C ILE A 52 6.37 -8.41 12.42
N ASP A 53 7.47 -9.18 12.36
CA ASP A 53 8.61 -8.99 13.23
C ASP A 53 9.27 -7.63 13.02
N LEU A 54 9.42 -7.18 11.78
CA LEU A 54 9.91 -5.84 11.47
C LEU A 54 8.97 -4.75 12.01
N ALA A 55 7.66 -4.89 11.79
CA ALA A 55 6.67 -3.94 12.32
C ALA A 55 6.75 -3.84 13.86
N ALA A 56 6.90 -4.97 14.54
CA ALA A 56 7.07 -5.01 15.99
C ALA A 56 8.39 -4.36 16.44
N GLN A 57 9.50 -4.64 15.76
CA GLN A 57 10.80 -3.99 16.01
C GLN A 57 10.74 -2.48 15.79
N CYS A 58 9.99 -2.04 14.78
CA CYS A 58 9.71 -0.64 14.49
C CYS A 58 8.67 0.00 15.43
N LYS A 59 8.25 -0.71 16.48
CA LYS A 59 7.32 -0.24 17.52
C LYS A 59 5.93 0.14 17.00
N TYR A 60 5.47 -0.48 15.92
CA TYR A 60 4.07 -0.39 15.49
C TYR A 60 3.17 -1.09 16.52
N ASN A 61 1.88 -0.79 16.53
CA ASN A 61 0.96 -1.33 17.53
C ASN A 61 -0.34 -1.91 16.96
N PHE A 62 -0.55 -1.82 15.65
CA PHE A 62 -1.61 -2.57 14.98
C PHE A 62 -1.25 -2.99 13.57
N ILE A 63 -1.87 -4.08 13.13
CA ILE A 63 -1.85 -4.57 11.75
C ILE A 63 -3.29 -4.59 11.25
N MET A 64 -3.57 -3.89 10.16
CA MET A 64 -4.84 -4.00 9.46
C MET A 64 -4.72 -5.05 8.37
N LEU A 65 -5.60 -6.04 8.38
CA LEU A 65 -5.65 -7.13 7.43
C LEU A 65 -6.95 -7.04 6.61
N GLU A 66 -6.81 -6.78 5.32
CA GLU A 66 -7.96 -6.87 4.42
C GLU A 66 -8.34 -8.33 4.23
N LEU A 67 -9.57 -8.66 4.58
CA LEU A 67 -10.09 -10.02 4.47
C LEU A 67 -10.78 -10.24 3.12
N GLY A 68 -11.75 -9.40 2.77
CA GLY A 68 -12.49 -9.50 1.51
C GLY A 68 -12.90 -10.93 1.20
N GLY A 69 -12.64 -11.39 -0.03
CA GLY A 69 -12.89 -12.77 -0.45
C GLY A 69 -11.81 -13.79 -0.05
N ALA A 70 -10.68 -13.34 0.54
CA ALA A 70 -9.51 -14.18 0.80
C ALA A 70 -9.55 -14.93 2.16
N MET A 71 -10.58 -14.72 2.98
CA MET A 71 -10.84 -15.49 4.18
C MET A 71 -11.92 -16.55 3.92
N GLU A 72 -11.78 -17.75 4.51
CA GLU A 72 -12.82 -18.79 4.48
C GLU A 72 -14.09 -18.33 5.22
N TYR A 73 -15.21 -18.26 4.49
CA TYR A 73 -16.54 -18.05 5.05
C TYR A 73 -17.31 -19.37 5.07
N ARG A 74 -17.69 -19.84 6.25
CA ARG A 74 -18.43 -21.11 6.42
C ARG A 74 -19.92 -20.91 6.26
N SER A 75 -20.41 -19.73 6.60
CA SER A 75 -21.82 -19.34 6.40
C SER A 75 -22.15 -19.15 4.91
N HIS A 76 -21.18 -18.69 4.12
CA HIS A 76 -21.34 -18.32 2.72
C HIS A 76 -20.17 -18.82 1.86
N PRO A 77 -19.98 -20.15 1.71
CA PRO A 77 -18.82 -20.70 0.99
C PRO A 77 -18.79 -20.34 -0.49
N GLU A 78 -19.96 -20.02 -1.09
CA GLU A 78 -20.07 -19.56 -2.47
C GLU A 78 -19.29 -18.29 -2.75
N ILE A 79 -19.09 -17.43 -1.74
CA ILE A 79 -18.28 -16.21 -1.86
C ILE A 79 -16.82 -16.59 -2.14
N ASN A 80 -16.29 -17.55 -1.41
CA ASN A 80 -14.91 -18.01 -1.61
C ASN A 80 -14.72 -18.68 -2.98
N GLU A 81 -15.69 -19.47 -3.43
CA GLU A 81 -15.67 -20.08 -4.77
C GLU A 81 -15.65 -18.98 -5.85
N GLY A 82 -16.53 -17.98 -5.72
CA GLY A 82 -16.59 -16.84 -6.65
C GLY A 82 -15.30 -16.02 -6.65
N TRP A 83 -14.71 -15.80 -5.48
CA TRP A 83 -13.45 -15.09 -5.34
C TRP A 83 -12.29 -15.77 -6.05
N ILE A 84 -12.12 -17.07 -5.89
CA ILE A 84 -11.04 -17.85 -6.54
C ILE A 84 -11.16 -17.75 -8.06
N GLU A 85 -12.36 -17.91 -8.60
CA GLU A 85 -12.61 -17.80 -10.03
C GLU A 85 -12.31 -16.38 -10.54
N TYR A 86 -12.80 -15.37 -9.83
CA TYR A 86 -12.59 -13.97 -10.19
C TYR A 86 -11.11 -13.57 -10.15
N ALA A 87 -10.40 -13.92 -9.08
CA ALA A 87 -8.98 -13.65 -8.95
C ALA A 87 -8.16 -14.35 -10.05
N SER A 88 -8.53 -15.58 -10.43
CA SER A 88 -7.88 -16.28 -11.53
C SER A 88 -8.01 -15.53 -12.86
N VAL A 89 -9.19 -14.97 -13.15
CA VAL A 89 -9.43 -14.18 -14.37
C VAL A 89 -8.68 -12.85 -14.34
N MET A 90 -8.70 -12.16 -13.19
CA MET A 90 -8.08 -10.84 -13.06
C MET A 90 -6.55 -10.91 -13.06
N ASN A 91 -5.97 -11.97 -12.51
CA ASN A 91 -4.52 -12.18 -12.45
C ASN A 91 -3.98 -12.96 -13.67
N GLU A 92 -4.74 -13.07 -14.75
CA GLU A 92 -4.30 -13.74 -15.97
C GLU A 92 -3.04 -13.11 -16.57
N TYR A 93 -2.97 -11.76 -16.53
CA TYR A 93 -1.77 -11.02 -16.91
C TYR A 93 -1.73 -9.64 -16.23
N PRO A 94 -0.53 -9.06 -16.03
CA PRO A 94 -0.39 -7.68 -15.54
C PRO A 94 -1.17 -6.70 -16.42
N GLY A 95 -1.89 -5.77 -15.81
CA GLY A 95 -2.72 -4.80 -16.51
C GLY A 95 -4.13 -5.27 -16.87
N LYS A 96 -4.53 -6.51 -16.53
CA LYS A 96 -5.90 -7.00 -16.72
C LYS A 96 -6.93 -6.11 -16.02
N THR A 97 -6.62 -5.69 -14.80
CA THR A 97 -7.47 -4.79 -14.02
C THR A 97 -7.65 -3.45 -14.72
N LEU A 98 -6.59 -2.89 -15.28
CA LEU A 98 -6.64 -1.64 -16.03
C LEU A 98 -7.47 -1.78 -17.31
N ASP A 99 -7.35 -2.89 -18.03
CA ASP A 99 -8.17 -3.17 -19.21
C ASP A 99 -9.66 -3.20 -18.84
N ILE A 100 -10.00 -3.84 -17.72
CA ILE A 100 -11.37 -3.87 -17.19
C ILE A 100 -11.83 -2.48 -16.79
N GLN A 101 -11.02 -1.72 -16.07
CA GLN A 101 -11.35 -0.36 -15.63
C GLN A 101 -11.58 0.60 -16.80
N ASN A 102 -10.84 0.46 -17.90
CA ASN A 102 -10.94 1.34 -19.07
C ASN A 102 -11.97 0.88 -20.12
N ARG A 103 -12.57 -0.28 -19.96
CA ARG A 103 -13.50 -0.85 -20.95
C ARG A 103 -14.86 -0.18 -20.97
N PHE A 104 -15.28 0.41 -19.85
CA PHE A 104 -16.65 0.92 -19.64
C PHE A 104 -16.70 2.44 -19.64
N PRO A 105 -17.86 3.04 -19.96
CA PRO A 105 -18.08 4.49 -19.88
C PRO A 105 -18.34 4.97 -18.44
N TRP A 106 -18.12 4.16 -17.45
CA TRP A 106 -18.18 4.49 -16.03
C TRP A 106 -16.88 4.11 -15.34
N ARG A 107 -16.63 4.77 -14.21
CA ARG A 107 -15.43 4.49 -13.40
C ARG A 107 -15.61 3.17 -12.66
N LYS A 108 -14.50 2.50 -12.45
CA LYS A 108 -14.41 1.24 -11.70
C LYS A 108 -13.49 1.45 -10.49
N ASN A 109 -13.76 0.69 -9.42
CA ASN A 109 -12.86 0.60 -8.28
C ASN A 109 -11.54 -0.05 -8.71
N SER A 110 -10.48 0.16 -7.92
CA SER A 110 -9.31 -0.72 -7.99
C SER A 110 -9.71 -2.16 -7.62
N ILE A 111 -8.97 -3.12 -8.13
CA ILE A 111 -9.27 -4.55 -7.97
C ILE A 111 -8.20 -5.16 -7.06
N HIS A 112 -8.61 -5.85 -5.99
CA HIS A 112 -7.74 -6.32 -4.90
C HIS A 112 -7.46 -7.84 -4.98
N THR A 113 -7.32 -8.38 -6.18
CA THR A 113 -7.21 -9.84 -6.39
C THR A 113 -5.88 -10.45 -5.97
N GLU A 114 -4.88 -9.66 -5.61
CA GLU A 114 -3.64 -10.15 -4.97
C GLU A 114 -3.84 -10.52 -3.50
N ASN A 115 -4.97 -10.15 -2.90
CA ASN A 115 -5.31 -10.54 -1.54
C ASN A 115 -5.34 -12.06 -1.42
N GLY A 116 -4.60 -12.61 -0.45
CA GLY A 116 -4.40 -14.05 -0.34
C GLY A 116 -3.62 -14.69 -1.50
N GLY A 117 -3.00 -13.87 -2.38
CA GLY A 117 -2.44 -14.36 -3.65
C GLY A 117 -3.52 -14.94 -4.57
N GLY A 118 -4.74 -14.40 -4.55
CA GLY A 118 -5.90 -14.92 -5.27
C GLY A 118 -6.44 -16.24 -4.72
N ARG A 119 -6.12 -16.57 -3.48
CA ARG A 119 -6.54 -17.79 -2.78
C ARG A 119 -7.25 -17.46 -1.48
N VAL A 120 -7.74 -18.48 -0.80
CA VAL A 120 -8.50 -18.36 0.44
C VAL A 120 -7.73 -19.02 1.59
N LEU A 121 -7.54 -18.27 2.67
CA LEU A 121 -7.03 -18.79 3.92
C LEU A 121 -8.14 -19.45 4.71
N THR A 122 -7.88 -20.61 5.25
CA THR A 122 -8.80 -21.22 6.22
C THR A 122 -8.89 -20.36 7.49
N GLN A 123 -9.99 -20.46 8.23
CA GLN A 123 -10.13 -19.78 9.52
C GLN A 123 -9.02 -20.16 10.51
N GLY A 124 -8.56 -21.41 10.47
CA GLY A 124 -7.44 -21.87 11.28
C GLY A 124 -6.14 -21.14 10.94
N GLN A 125 -5.83 -21.02 9.66
CA GLN A 125 -4.64 -20.28 9.18
C GLN A 125 -4.71 -18.80 9.57
N LEU A 126 -5.85 -18.15 9.36
CA LEU A 126 -6.03 -16.75 9.76
C LEU A 126 -5.90 -16.55 11.26
N SER A 127 -6.46 -17.47 12.07
CA SER A 127 -6.33 -17.44 13.52
C SER A 127 -4.87 -17.57 13.98
N GLU A 128 -4.07 -18.42 13.32
CA GLU A 128 -2.65 -18.57 13.59
C GLU A 128 -1.88 -17.26 13.28
N LEU A 129 -2.14 -16.64 12.13
CA LEU A 129 -1.50 -15.37 11.79
C LEU A 129 -1.90 -14.24 12.76
N ALA A 130 -3.17 -14.19 13.14
CA ALA A 130 -3.65 -13.21 14.12
C ALA A 130 -3.04 -13.43 15.51
N ALA A 131 -2.87 -14.67 15.94
CA ALA A 131 -2.18 -15.00 17.19
C ALA A 131 -0.72 -14.53 17.15
N TYR A 132 -0.02 -14.79 16.04
CA TYR A 132 1.36 -14.36 15.84
C TYR A 132 1.53 -12.83 15.97
N CYS A 133 0.58 -12.04 15.41
CA CYS A 133 0.58 -10.58 15.58
C CYS A 133 0.39 -10.20 17.06
N ARG A 134 -0.58 -10.81 17.74
CA ARG A 134 -0.90 -10.48 19.15
C ARG A 134 0.22 -10.84 20.12
N GLU A 135 0.95 -11.93 19.88
CA GLU A 135 2.14 -12.30 20.65
C GLU A 135 3.23 -11.22 20.58
N ARG A 136 3.19 -10.37 19.55
CA ARG A 136 4.08 -9.22 19.35
C ARG A 136 3.46 -7.89 19.75
N TYR A 137 2.40 -7.93 20.52
CA TYR A 137 1.66 -6.75 21.01
C TYR A 137 1.06 -5.89 19.89
N LEU A 138 0.76 -6.50 18.74
CA LEU A 138 0.09 -5.86 17.62
C LEU A 138 -1.41 -6.19 17.67
N GLU A 139 -2.26 -5.15 17.71
CA GLU A 139 -3.69 -5.30 17.51
C GLU A 139 -3.94 -5.79 16.07
N VAL A 140 -4.86 -6.73 15.89
CA VAL A 140 -5.32 -7.14 14.57
C VAL A 140 -6.64 -6.45 14.27
N VAL A 141 -6.63 -5.59 13.25
CA VAL A 141 -7.79 -4.85 12.76
C VAL A 141 -8.22 -5.47 11.43
N PRO A 142 -9.34 -6.17 11.36
CA PRO A 142 -9.86 -6.66 10.09
C PRO A 142 -10.32 -5.49 9.21
N GLU A 143 -10.10 -5.59 7.91
CA GLU A 143 -10.75 -4.75 6.91
C GLU A 143 -11.72 -5.61 6.10
N MET A 144 -12.97 -5.19 6.08
CA MET A 144 -14.07 -5.82 5.36
C MET A 144 -14.63 -4.82 4.36
N PRO A 145 -14.10 -4.77 3.12
CA PRO A 145 -14.61 -3.86 2.13
C PRO A 145 -16.11 -4.00 1.97
N SER A 146 -16.84 -2.92 2.13
CA SER A 146 -18.29 -2.86 2.03
C SER A 146 -18.71 -1.63 1.25
N LEU A 147 -19.89 -1.66 0.65
CA LEU A 147 -20.38 -0.75 -0.37
C LEU A 147 -19.55 -0.85 -1.67
N SER A 148 -18.30 -0.41 -1.64
CA SER A 148 -17.30 -0.49 -2.71
C SER A 148 -16.32 -1.65 -2.50
N HIS A 149 -15.47 -1.94 -3.49
CA HIS A 149 -14.57 -3.09 -3.47
C HIS A 149 -15.26 -4.39 -3.05
N SER A 150 -16.56 -4.45 -3.36
CA SER A 150 -17.46 -5.54 -3.00
C SER A 150 -17.60 -6.58 -4.13
N ASP A 151 -16.69 -6.56 -5.08
CA ASP A 151 -16.60 -7.54 -6.16
C ASP A 151 -16.58 -8.98 -5.61
N TYR A 152 -15.94 -9.23 -4.47
CA TYR A 152 -15.92 -10.54 -3.84
C TYR A 152 -17.32 -11.05 -3.42
N LEU A 153 -18.24 -10.16 -3.06
CA LEU A 153 -19.66 -10.49 -2.82
C LEU A 153 -20.40 -10.63 -4.15
N LEU A 154 -20.17 -9.68 -5.05
CA LEU A 154 -20.98 -9.47 -6.25
C LEU A 154 -20.66 -10.47 -7.39
N THR A 155 -19.57 -11.21 -7.30
CA THR A 155 -19.31 -12.34 -8.20
C THR A 155 -20.39 -13.42 -8.13
N ARG A 156 -20.97 -13.65 -6.95
CA ARG A 156 -22.05 -14.61 -6.72
C ARG A 156 -23.41 -13.97 -6.48
N HIS A 157 -23.45 -12.78 -5.93
CA HIS A 157 -24.68 -12.06 -5.54
C HIS A 157 -24.87 -10.81 -6.39
N ARG A 158 -24.88 -10.97 -7.70
CA ARG A 158 -25.01 -9.86 -8.65
C ARG A 158 -26.29 -9.03 -8.47
N GLU A 159 -27.35 -9.64 -7.94
CA GLU A 159 -28.63 -8.98 -7.61
C GLU A 159 -28.49 -7.90 -6.53
N LEU A 160 -27.37 -7.94 -5.77
CA LEU A 160 -27.06 -6.93 -4.75
C LEU A 160 -26.34 -5.69 -5.31
N ALA A 161 -25.93 -5.72 -6.57
CA ALA A 161 -25.16 -4.62 -7.17
C ALA A 161 -26.00 -3.39 -7.48
N GLU A 162 -25.40 -2.21 -7.37
CA GLU A 162 -25.96 -0.96 -7.90
C GLU A 162 -26.05 -1.00 -9.43
N ARG A 163 -25.05 -1.55 -10.11
CA ARG A 163 -25.01 -1.69 -11.56
C ARG A 163 -25.03 -3.17 -11.94
N ARG A 164 -26.24 -3.69 -12.15
CA ARG A 164 -26.47 -5.12 -12.39
C ARG A 164 -26.06 -5.58 -13.80
N ASP A 165 -25.98 -4.67 -14.76
CA ASP A 165 -25.54 -4.89 -16.14
C ASP A 165 -24.01 -4.81 -16.29
N ASP A 166 -23.29 -4.41 -15.26
CA ASP A 166 -21.82 -4.47 -15.23
C ASP A 166 -21.38 -5.94 -15.18
N PRO A 167 -20.54 -6.41 -16.12
CA PRO A 167 -20.00 -7.78 -16.07
C PRO A 167 -19.11 -8.03 -14.85
N PHE A 168 -18.54 -6.96 -14.26
CA PHE A 168 -17.68 -7.00 -13.08
C PHE A 168 -18.15 -5.98 -12.05
N PRO A 169 -19.33 -6.17 -11.43
CA PRO A 169 -19.86 -5.21 -10.49
C PRO A 169 -18.98 -5.13 -9.22
N ASP A 170 -18.81 -3.91 -8.73
CA ASP A 170 -17.88 -3.61 -7.62
C ASP A 170 -18.53 -2.82 -6.47
N THR A 171 -19.77 -2.37 -6.66
CA THR A 171 -20.49 -1.55 -5.67
C THR A 171 -21.84 -2.16 -5.34
N CYS A 172 -22.07 -2.43 -4.05
CA CYS A 172 -23.33 -2.94 -3.53
C CYS A 172 -24.41 -1.84 -3.45
N CYS A 173 -25.68 -2.26 -3.51
CA CYS A 173 -26.81 -1.37 -3.34
C CYS A 173 -27.08 -1.08 -1.85
N PRO A 174 -26.84 0.15 -1.35
CA PRO A 174 -27.03 0.50 0.06
C PRO A 174 -28.52 0.55 0.48
N SER A 175 -29.44 0.34 -0.44
CA SER A 175 -30.88 0.26 -0.15
C SER A 175 -31.40 -1.18 -0.17
N ASN A 176 -30.55 -2.17 -0.43
CA ASN A 176 -30.99 -3.55 -0.48
C ASN A 176 -30.75 -4.23 0.88
N PRO A 177 -31.80 -4.62 1.63
CA PRO A 177 -31.64 -5.26 2.94
C PRO A 177 -30.91 -6.60 2.87
N GLU A 178 -30.95 -7.30 1.74
CA GLU A 178 -30.25 -8.57 1.56
C GLU A 178 -28.73 -8.35 1.51
N TYR A 179 -28.25 -7.19 1.01
CA TYR A 179 -26.85 -6.83 1.09
C TYR A 179 -26.39 -6.69 2.54
N HIS A 180 -27.13 -5.94 3.36
CA HIS A 180 -26.78 -5.79 4.78
C HIS A 180 -26.84 -7.13 5.51
N ARG A 181 -27.86 -7.97 5.23
CA ARG A 181 -27.95 -9.29 5.85
C ARG A 181 -26.72 -10.14 5.54
N LEU A 182 -26.35 -10.24 4.26
CA LEU A 182 -25.16 -10.97 3.83
C LEU A 182 -23.88 -10.42 4.50
N LEU A 183 -23.69 -9.10 4.45
CA LEU A 183 -22.52 -8.46 5.07
C LEU A 183 -22.48 -8.72 6.59
N PHE A 184 -23.61 -8.65 7.27
CA PHE A 184 -23.69 -8.87 8.71
C PHE A 184 -23.41 -10.31 9.11
N ASP A 185 -23.83 -11.29 8.32
CA ASP A 185 -23.47 -12.70 8.54
C ASP A 185 -21.95 -12.89 8.44
N LEU A 186 -21.29 -12.25 7.48
CA LEU A 186 -19.83 -12.30 7.35
C LEU A 186 -19.12 -11.57 8.49
N LEU A 187 -19.62 -10.39 8.89
CA LEU A 187 -19.08 -9.63 10.02
C LEU A 187 -19.16 -10.42 11.33
N ASP A 188 -20.28 -11.12 11.57
CA ASP A 188 -20.43 -11.98 12.77
C ASP A 188 -19.42 -13.10 12.78
N GLU A 189 -19.13 -13.70 11.62
CA GLU A 189 -18.12 -14.75 11.50
C GLU A 189 -16.70 -14.20 11.76
N VAL A 190 -16.36 -13.02 11.22
CA VAL A 190 -15.10 -12.33 11.50
C VAL A 190 -14.96 -11.95 12.97
N ILE A 191 -16.03 -11.41 13.58
CA ILE A 191 -16.04 -11.02 14.99
C ILE A 191 -15.84 -12.25 15.90
N ALA A 192 -16.53 -13.35 15.60
CA ALA A 192 -16.40 -14.60 16.36
C ALA A 192 -14.98 -15.17 16.28
N LEU A 193 -14.37 -15.12 15.08
CA LEU A 193 -13.05 -15.67 14.82
C LEU A 193 -11.92 -14.80 15.42
N LEU A 194 -11.92 -13.51 15.09
CA LEU A 194 -10.80 -12.62 15.39
C LEU A 194 -10.99 -11.80 16.66
N LYS A 195 -12.21 -11.64 17.15
CA LYS A 195 -12.55 -10.82 18.33
C LYS A 195 -11.90 -9.42 18.28
N PRO A 196 -12.08 -8.68 17.19
CA PRO A 196 -11.44 -7.38 16.99
C PRO A 196 -12.07 -6.32 17.91
N ARG A 197 -11.31 -5.29 18.26
CA ARG A 197 -11.85 -4.10 18.93
C ARG A 197 -12.55 -3.18 17.95
N ARG A 198 -12.14 -3.17 16.70
CA ARG A 198 -12.64 -2.32 15.61
C ARG A 198 -12.43 -3.02 14.28
N ILE A 199 -13.24 -2.64 13.30
CA ILE A 199 -13.19 -3.16 11.93
C ILE A 199 -13.18 -1.97 10.98
N ASN A 200 -12.33 -2.03 9.95
CA ASN A 200 -12.42 -1.11 8.82
C ASN A 200 -13.44 -1.65 7.83
N ILE A 201 -14.43 -0.83 7.49
CA ILE A 201 -15.54 -1.20 6.60
C ILE A 201 -15.31 -0.79 5.15
N GLY A 202 -14.15 -0.23 4.81
CA GLY A 202 -13.86 0.27 3.46
C GLY A 202 -14.55 1.59 3.17
N HIS A 203 -15.51 1.59 2.23
CA HIS A 203 -16.29 2.72 1.76
C HIS A 203 -15.54 3.75 0.92
N ASP A 204 -14.36 3.41 0.44
CA ASP A 204 -13.56 4.19 -0.48
C ASP A 204 -13.94 3.93 -1.95
N GLU A 205 -13.49 4.80 -2.83
CA GLU A 205 -13.50 4.66 -4.30
C GLU A 205 -14.80 4.18 -4.97
N TYR A 206 -15.97 4.28 -4.33
CA TYR A 206 -17.20 3.92 -5.04
C TYR A 206 -17.50 4.92 -6.16
N TYR A 207 -18.02 4.41 -7.28
CA TYR A 207 -18.34 5.18 -8.47
C TYR A 207 -19.72 4.85 -9.05
N SER A 208 -20.42 3.88 -8.48
CA SER A 208 -21.73 3.41 -8.93
C SER A 208 -22.72 3.41 -7.77
N ILE A 209 -23.37 4.54 -7.50
CA ILE A 209 -24.37 4.67 -6.43
C ILE A 209 -25.60 5.43 -6.93
N GLY A 210 -26.79 5.09 -6.45
CA GLY A 210 -28.04 5.74 -6.85
C GLY A 210 -28.57 5.29 -8.21
N LEU A 211 -28.08 4.21 -8.77
CA LEU A 211 -28.36 3.75 -10.13
C LEU A 211 -29.42 2.66 -10.19
N CYS A 212 -29.44 1.75 -9.24
CA CYS A 212 -30.38 0.64 -9.21
C CYS A 212 -31.83 1.12 -8.96
N PRO A 213 -32.85 0.32 -9.28
CA PRO A 213 -34.23 0.70 -9.06
C PRO A 213 -34.60 1.10 -7.62
N GLN A 214 -33.88 0.53 -6.63
CA GLN A 214 -34.11 0.84 -5.21
C GLN A 214 -33.47 2.15 -4.76
N CYS A 215 -32.38 2.58 -5.41
CA CYS A 215 -31.63 3.80 -5.07
C CYS A 215 -31.98 4.99 -5.97
N LYS A 216 -32.51 4.74 -7.18
CA LYS A 216 -32.78 5.76 -8.17
C LYS A 216 -33.69 6.86 -7.61
N GLY A 217 -33.24 8.12 -7.74
CA GLY A 217 -33.96 9.29 -7.27
C GLY A 217 -33.79 9.61 -5.78
N LYS A 218 -33.05 8.79 -5.03
CA LYS A 218 -32.68 9.11 -3.66
C LYS A 218 -31.42 9.99 -3.62
N SER A 219 -31.25 10.72 -2.53
CA SER A 219 -30.06 11.52 -2.28
C SER A 219 -28.86 10.63 -2.07
N ILE A 220 -27.81 10.80 -2.88
CA ILE A 220 -26.59 10.00 -2.81
C ILE A 220 -25.87 10.19 -1.45
N ARG A 221 -25.79 11.43 -0.95
CA ARG A 221 -25.23 11.72 0.36
C ARG A 221 -25.97 11.00 1.49
N GLU A 222 -27.31 10.92 1.41
CA GLU A 222 -28.13 10.23 2.40
C GLU A 222 -27.98 8.71 2.30
N LEU A 223 -27.89 8.18 1.08
CA LEU A 223 -27.62 6.76 0.86
C LEU A 223 -26.29 6.38 1.48
N TYR A 224 -25.24 7.16 1.23
CA TYR A 224 -23.89 6.89 1.71
C TYR A 224 -23.78 6.99 3.23
N ALA A 225 -24.26 8.10 3.82
CA ALA A 225 -24.23 8.27 5.28
C ALA A 225 -25.05 7.22 6.01
N ARG A 226 -26.23 6.86 5.46
CA ARG A 226 -27.08 5.82 6.06
C ARG A 226 -26.40 4.45 6.06
N ASP A 227 -25.76 4.07 4.96
CA ASP A 227 -25.05 2.78 4.85
C ASP A 227 -23.95 2.68 5.91
N ILE A 228 -23.12 3.72 6.03
CA ILE A 228 -22.08 3.80 7.06
C ILE A 228 -22.67 3.66 8.45
N ASN A 229 -23.71 4.44 8.75
CA ASN A 229 -24.31 4.48 10.09
C ASN A 229 -25.00 3.15 10.45
N GLU A 230 -25.62 2.47 9.48
CA GLU A 230 -26.27 1.17 9.69
C GLU A 230 -25.24 0.09 10.05
N ILE A 231 -24.11 0.07 9.32
CA ILE A 231 -23.01 -0.86 9.63
C ILE A 231 -22.35 -0.49 10.97
N ALA A 232 -22.09 0.80 11.22
CA ALA A 232 -21.50 1.26 12.47
C ALA A 232 -22.38 0.93 13.69
N GLU A 233 -23.69 1.09 13.58
CA GLU A 233 -24.65 0.70 14.61
C GLU A 233 -24.62 -0.83 14.85
N TYR A 234 -24.59 -1.61 13.78
CA TYR A 234 -24.48 -3.06 13.87
C TYR A 234 -23.22 -3.51 14.62
N LEU A 235 -22.07 -2.94 14.30
CA LEU A 235 -20.81 -3.20 14.97
C LEU A 235 -20.82 -2.75 16.44
N ARG A 236 -21.42 -1.58 16.72
CA ARG A 236 -21.54 -1.02 18.06
C ARG A 236 -22.36 -1.93 18.99
N THR A 237 -23.44 -2.57 18.48
CA THR A 237 -24.22 -3.55 19.26
C THR A 237 -23.39 -4.78 19.65
N ARG A 238 -22.24 -5.00 19.00
CA ARG A 238 -21.29 -6.08 19.27
C ARG A 238 -20.04 -5.60 20.03
N ASN A 239 -20.04 -4.35 20.49
CA ASN A 239 -18.90 -3.69 21.14
C ASN A 239 -17.65 -3.61 20.23
N VAL A 240 -17.85 -3.44 18.94
CA VAL A 240 -16.80 -3.27 17.94
C VAL A 240 -16.87 -1.84 17.38
N GLY A 241 -15.74 -1.15 17.35
CA GLY A 241 -15.60 0.17 16.74
C GLY A 241 -15.55 0.09 15.22
N THR A 242 -15.86 1.19 14.57
CA THR A 242 -15.88 1.31 13.11
C THR A 242 -14.78 2.24 12.62
N ILE A 243 -14.03 1.81 11.63
CA ILE A 243 -13.09 2.59 10.85
C ILE A 243 -13.58 2.62 9.40
N MET A 244 -13.31 3.70 8.67
CA MET A 244 -13.55 3.78 7.23
C MET A 244 -12.48 4.62 6.53
N TRP A 245 -12.32 4.47 5.22
CA TRP A 245 -11.56 5.37 4.37
C TRP A 245 -12.36 6.66 4.13
N GLY A 246 -11.71 7.81 4.22
CA GLY A 246 -12.42 9.08 4.39
C GLY A 246 -12.53 9.98 3.17
N GLU A 247 -11.96 9.64 2.00
CA GLU A 247 -11.87 10.57 0.88
C GLU A 247 -13.23 10.97 0.30
N LYS A 248 -14.25 10.09 0.39
CA LYS A 248 -15.60 10.37 -0.11
C LYS A 248 -16.37 11.39 0.74
N LEU A 249 -15.85 11.69 1.92
CA LEU A 249 -16.38 12.73 2.81
C LEU A 249 -15.72 14.10 2.59
N LEU A 250 -14.81 14.22 1.61
CA LEU A 250 -14.02 15.42 1.36
C LEU A 250 -14.34 16.05 0.01
N ASP A 251 -14.53 17.38 0.00
CA ASP A 251 -14.58 18.18 -1.23
C ASP A 251 -13.15 18.46 -1.70
N SER A 252 -12.58 17.51 -2.45
CA SER A 252 -11.16 17.52 -2.80
C SER A 252 -10.95 17.80 -4.28
N HIS A 253 -9.86 18.50 -4.59
CA HIS A 253 -9.47 18.83 -5.94
C HIS A 253 -7.96 18.74 -6.10
N TRP A 254 -7.50 18.28 -7.25
CA TRP A 254 -6.10 18.41 -7.61
C TRP A 254 -5.71 19.88 -7.82
N ARG A 255 -4.41 20.18 -7.88
CA ARG A 255 -3.89 21.55 -8.09
C ARG A 255 -4.41 22.21 -9.38
N ASP A 256 -4.76 21.43 -10.38
CA ASP A 256 -5.37 21.90 -11.65
C ASP A 256 -6.89 22.10 -11.57
N GLY A 257 -7.50 21.88 -10.40
CA GLY A 257 -8.92 21.99 -10.17
C GLY A 257 -9.73 20.73 -10.52
N THR A 258 -9.08 19.64 -10.93
CA THR A 258 -9.77 18.36 -11.21
C THR A 258 -10.39 17.81 -9.93
N PRO A 259 -11.72 17.56 -9.90
CA PRO A 259 -12.40 17.04 -8.73
C PRO A 259 -12.03 15.58 -8.47
N ILE A 260 -11.82 15.26 -7.19
CA ILE A 260 -11.51 13.93 -6.69
C ILE A 260 -12.23 13.68 -5.36
N GLY A 261 -12.11 12.47 -4.81
CA GLY A 261 -12.70 12.13 -3.52
C GLY A 261 -14.22 12.19 -3.54
N GLY A 262 -14.78 13.01 -2.67
CA GLY A 262 -16.22 13.25 -2.54
C GLY A 262 -16.76 14.42 -3.37
N ALA A 263 -15.92 15.14 -4.11
CA ALA A 263 -16.34 16.23 -4.98
C ALA A 263 -17.18 15.72 -6.17
N ALA A 264 -18.08 16.56 -6.68
CA ALA A 264 -18.83 16.25 -7.88
C ALA A 264 -17.91 16.19 -9.10
N CYS A 265 -17.93 15.09 -9.83
CA CYS A 265 -17.18 14.95 -11.07
C CYS A 265 -18.13 15.12 -12.27
N PRO A 266 -17.92 16.11 -13.15
CA PRO A 266 -18.74 16.27 -14.35
C PRO A 266 -18.57 15.10 -15.31
N ALA A 267 -19.55 14.89 -16.18
CA ALA A 267 -19.42 13.92 -17.25
C ALA A 267 -18.25 14.27 -18.16
N GLY A 268 -17.39 13.29 -18.43
CA GLY A 268 -16.30 13.38 -19.41
C GLY A 268 -16.72 12.88 -20.79
N LYS A 269 -15.83 12.95 -21.76
CA LYS A 269 -16.08 12.50 -23.15
C LYS A 269 -16.56 11.04 -23.22
N ASN A 270 -16.09 10.19 -22.33
CA ASN A 270 -16.44 8.76 -22.24
C ASN A 270 -16.66 8.33 -20.79
N MET A 271 -17.15 9.24 -19.93
CA MET A 271 -17.26 8.96 -18.50
C MET A 271 -18.52 9.61 -17.94
N GLU A 272 -19.32 8.84 -17.22
CA GLU A 272 -20.51 9.32 -16.53
C GLU A 272 -20.17 10.34 -15.43
N ALA A 273 -21.10 11.26 -15.18
CA ALA A 273 -20.97 12.19 -14.07
C ALA A 273 -21.11 11.46 -12.72
N LEU A 274 -20.34 11.91 -11.74
CA LEU A 274 -20.47 11.47 -10.36
C LEU A 274 -20.98 12.64 -9.51
N PRO A 275 -22.09 12.47 -8.80
CA PRO A 275 -22.59 13.49 -7.88
C PRO A 275 -21.68 13.60 -6.65
N ALA A 276 -21.73 14.77 -6.00
CA ALA A 276 -20.98 14.99 -4.77
C ALA A 276 -21.48 14.11 -3.62
N THR A 277 -20.55 13.57 -2.86
CA THR A 277 -20.82 12.80 -1.64
C THR A 277 -20.26 13.45 -0.39
N PHE A 278 -19.31 14.39 -0.52
CA PHE A 278 -18.70 15.06 0.63
C PHE A 278 -19.69 15.63 1.64
N PRO A 279 -20.93 16.10 1.27
CA PRO A 279 -21.85 16.60 2.27
C PRO A 279 -22.42 15.51 3.22
N ALA A 280 -22.15 14.24 2.93
CA ALA A 280 -22.51 13.14 3.83
C ALA A 280 -21.78 13.21 5.18
N ILE A 281 -20.62 13.89 5.24
CA ILE A 281 -19.82 14.06 6.46
C ILE A 281 -20.65 14.62 7.63
N ASP A 282 -21.64 15.47 7.36
CA ASP A 282 -22.50 16.07 8.39
C ASP A 282 -23.55 15.10 8.97
N ALA A 283 -23.72 13.93 8.36
CA ALA A 283 -24.71 12.93 8.75
C ALA A 283 -24.08 11.60 9.17
N VAL A 284 -22.77 11.44 9.01
CA VAL A 284 -22.03 10.26 9.50
C VAL A 284 -21.85 10.36 11.01
N ASP A 285 -22.03 9.25 11.73
CA ASP A 285 -21.79 9.15 13.17
C ASP A 285 -20.34 9.54 13.50
N PRO A 286 -20.09 10.57 14.32
CA PRO A 286 -18.74 11.05 14.63
C PRO A 286 -17.88 10.04 15.41
N SER A 287 -18.46 8.95 15.90
CA SER A 287 -17.69 7.84 16.50
C SER A 287 -16.96 6.96 15.49
N VAL A 288 -17.29 7.10 14.20
CA VAL A 288 -16.55 6.43 13.11
C VAL A 288 -15.18 7.06 12.97
N GLU A 289 -14.14 6.24 13.08
CA GLU A 289 -12.77 6.68 12.90
C GLU A 289 -12.42 6.73 11.41
N ILE A 290 -11.73 7.81 11.00
CA ILE A 290 -11.43 8.08 9.60
C ILE A 290 -9.98 7.72 9.28
N PHE A 291 -9.76 6.86 8.28
CA PHE A 291 -8.46 6.66 7.67
C PHE A 291 -8.30 7.62 6.51
N HIS A 292 -7.60 8.74 6.79
CA HIS A 292 -7.40 9.86 5.88
C HIS A 292 -6.18 9.65 5.00
N TRP A 293 -6.39 9.33 3.71
CA TRP A 293 -5.31 9.09 2.75
C TRP A 293 -5.11 10.21 1.71
N TYR A 294 -5.97 11.25 1.73
CA TYR A 294 -5.84 12.46 0.89
C TYR A 294 -4.98 13.57 1.55
N TRP A 295 -4.21 13.24 2.58
CA TRP A 295 -3.36 14.18 3.31
C TRP A 295 -2.31 14.89 2.43
N GLY A 296 -1.93 14.32 1.28
CA GLY A 296 -1.00 14.91 0.31
C GLY A 296 -1.67 15.83 -0.72
N VAL A 297 -3.00 15.80 -0.83
CA VAL A 297 -3.78 16.63 -1.78
C VAL A 297 -3.85 18.07 -1.29
N ASP A 298 -4.34 18.26 -0.07
CA ASP A 298 -4.37 19.54 0.63
C ASP A 298 -4.16 19.31 2.13
N ARG A 299 -3.37 20.17 2.77
CA ARG A 299 -3.03 20.08 4.20
C ARG A 299 -4.18 20.42 5.14
N HIS A 300 -5.25 21.04 4.65
CA HIS A 300 -6.40 21.45 5.44
C HIS A 300 -7.59 20.49 5.38
N LEU A 301 -7.47 19.39 4.65
CA LEU A 301 -8.58 18.45 4.50
C LEU A 301 -8.95 17.74 5.81
N GLU A 302 -7.98 17.45 6.67
CA GLU A 302 -8.23 16.83 7.98
C GLU A 302 -9.03 17.74 8.94
N GLU A 303 -9.02 19.05 8.74
CA GLU A 303 -9.81 20.00 9.53
C GLU A 303 -11.31 19.73 9.40
N ASN A 304 -11.76 19.17 8.26
CA ASN A 304 -13.14 18.77 8.06
C ASN A 304 -13.59 17.68 9.05
N PHE A 305 -12.72 16.72 9.34
CA PHE A 305 -12.98 15.65 10.30
C PHE A 305 -12.93 16.20 11.73
N ALA A 306 -11.88 16.95 12.05
CA ALA A 306 -11.69 17.54 13.38
C ALA A 306 -12.84 18.47 13.78
N ALA A 307 -13.35 19.29 12.84
CA ALA A 307 -14.48 20.19 13.06
C ALA A 307 -15.78 19.45 13.44
N ARG A 308 -15.88 18.16 13.14
CA ARG A 308 -17.04 17.29 13.46
C ARG A 308 -16.78 16.36 14.62
N GLY A 309 -15.62 16.48 15.28
CA GLY A 309 -15.23 15.63 16.39
C GLY A 309 -14.85 14.21 15.99
N MET A 310 -14.61 13.97 14.71
CA MET A 310 -14.18 12.66 14.21
C MET A 310 -12.69 12.46 14.45
N ASN A 311 -12.31 11.32 15.02
CA ASN A 311 -10.91 10.92 15.08
C ASN A 311 -10.42 10.48 13.69
N TYR A 312 -9.16 10.78 13.39
CA TYR A 312 -8.57 10.38 12.13
C TYR A 312 -7.13 9.89 12.28
N CYS A 313 -6.76 8.97 11.39
CA CYS A 313 -5.42 8.43 11.24
C CYS A 313 -4.93 8.74 9.81
N PHE A 314 -3.70 9.22 9.66
CA PHE A 314 -3.12 9.44 8.33
C PHE A 314 -2.78 8.09 7.70
N ALA A 315 -3.54 7.68 6.71
CA ALA A 315 -3.40 6.40 6.02
C ALA A 315 -2.70 6.54 4.66
N ASN A 316 -2.26 5.44 4.07
CA ASN A 316 -1.30 5.47 2.95
C ASN A 316 -0.11 6.38 3.29
N PHE A 317 0.33 6.30 4.55
CA PHE A 317 1.31 7.23 5.07
C PHE A 317 2.68 7.00 4.46
N ASN A 318 3.26 8.06 3.93
CA ASN A 318 4.62 8.11 3.42
C ASN A 318 5.37 9.25 4.11
N ALA A 319 6.21 8.92 5.06
CA ALA A 319 6.88 9.89 5.91
C ALA A 319 7.79 10.86 5.13
N PRO A 320 8.59 10.43 4.14
CA PRO A 320 9.41 11.33 3.35
C PRO A 320 8.61 12.42 2.61
N ALA A 321 7.38 12.10 2.20
CA ALA A 321 6.50 13.03 1.48
C ALA A 321 5.61 13.87 2.41
N PHE A 322 5.47 13.47 3.69
CA PHE A 322 4.56 14.11 4.63
C PHE A 322 5.14 15.42 5.17
N LYS A 323 4.46 16.52 4.89
CA LYS A 323 4.89 17.87 5.30
C LYS A 323 4.22 18.30 6.61
N ASP A 324 4.92 19.13 7.37
CA ASP A 324 4.44 19.70 8.65
C ASP A 324 4.03 18.62 9.67
N TRP A 325 4.91 17.64 9.85
CA TRP A 325 4.68 16.52 10.76
C TRP A 325 4.25 16.95 12.15
N SER A 326 5.03 17.85 12.77
CA SER A 326 4.83 18.30 14.15
C SER A 326 3.45 18.95 14.36
N GLY A 327 3.06 19.84 13.45
CA GLY A 327 1.77 20.54 13.52
C GLY A 327 0.60 19.58 13.33
N ARG A 328 0.66 18.74 12.31
CA ARG A 328 -0.45 17.87 11.91
C ARG A 328 -0.67 16.71 12.87
N ILE A 329 0.39 16.06 13.38
CA ILE A 329 0.22 14.95 14.33
C ILE A 329 -0.25 15.42 15.71
N SER A 330 0.04 16.68 16.07
CA SER A 330 -0.41 17.29 17.32
C SER A 330 -1.81 17.93 17.23
N ALA A 331 -2.41 17.92 16.04
CA ALA A 331 -3.73 18.49 15.83
C ALA A 331 -4.81 17.71 16.61
N PRO A 332 -5.90 18.39 17.05
CA PRO A 332 -7.02 17.71 17.68
C PRO A 332 -7.56 16.58 16.81
N HIS A 333 -7.90 15.46 17.42
CA HIS A 333 -8.44 14.27 16.77
C HIS A 333 -7.44 13.48 15.90
N ALA A 334 -6.22 13.95 15.64
CA ALA A 334 -5.18 13.15 15.02
C ALA A 334 -4.78 11.98 15.94
N ARG A 335 -4.90 10.74 15.44
CA ARG A 335 -4.64 9.52 16.23
C ARG A 335 -3.29 8.90 15.90
N GLY A 336 -2.82 9.06 14.69
CA GLY A 336 -1.58 8.45 14.26
C GLY A 336 -1.49 8.22 12.76
N VAL A 337 -0.81 7.14 12.39
CA VAL A 337 -0.55 6.80 11.00
C VAL A 337 -0.82 5.33 10.70
N CYS A 338 -1.12 5.04 9.43
CA CYS A 338 -1.16 3.69 8.89
C CYS A 338 -0.44 3.66 7.54
N ILE A 339 0.64 2.91 7.45
CA ILE A 339 1.30 2.62 6.18
C ILE A 339 0.49 1.52 5.48
N SER A 340 0.38 1.58 4.17
CA SER A 340 -0.45 0.63 3.43
C SER A 340 0.32 -0.07 2.31
N ASN A 341 0.16 -1.39 2.22
CA ASN A 341 0.55 -2.16 1.05
C ASN A 341 -0.71 -2.58 0.28
N TRP A 342 -0.78 -2.18 -0.99
CA TRP A 342 -1.90 -2.50 -1.90
C TRP A 342 -1.53 -3.56 -2.93
N GLY A 343 -0.54 -4.36 -2.64
CA GLY A 343 -0.12 -5.49 -3.45
C GLY A 343 -0.04 -6.76 -2.62
N GLN A 344 0.33 -7.86 -3.26
CA GLN A 344 0.52 -9.13 -2.58
C GLN A 344 1.44 -8.98 -1.36
N THR A 345 1.08 -9.59 -0.25
CA THR A 345 1.91 -9.57 0.97
C THR A 345 3.08 -10.54 0.81
N SER A 346 4.18 -9.99 0.34
CA SER A 346 5.48 -10.64 0.22
C SER A 346 6.59 -9.62 0.47
N LEU A 347 7.76 -10.07 0.93
CA LEU A 347 8.90 -9.17 1.13
C LEU A 347 9.26 -8.44 -0.15
N ARG A 348 9.26 -9.15 -1.28
CA ARG A 348 9.59 -8.56 -2.58
C ARG A 348 8.60 -7.47 -3.00
N THR A 349 7.32 -7.69 -2.84
CA THR A 349 6.28 -6.69 -3.17
C THR A 349 6.38 -5.48 -2.25
N LEU A 350 6.47 -5.68 -0.94
CA LEU A 350 6.59 -4.57 0.01
C LEU A 350 7.86 -3.75 -0.24
N GLN A 351 8.95 -4.41 -0.60
CA GLN A 351 10.21 -3.77 -0.95
C GLN A 351 10.08 -2.94 -2.22
N ARG A 352 9.56 -3.54 -3.29
CA ARG A 352 9.30 -2.87 -4.56
C ARG A 352 8.38 -1.67 -4.41
N ASN A 353 7.34 -1.77 -3.59
CA ASN A 353 6.38 -0.71 -3.34
C ASN A 353 6.87 0.33 -2.30
N GLY A 354 8.12 0.24 -1.84
CA GLY A 354 8.68 1.16 -0.85
C GLY A 354 8.16 0.98 0.57
N VAL A 355 7.24 0.05 0.80
CA VAL A 355 6.55 -0.15 2.09
C VAL A 355 7.51 -0.54 3.21
N LEU A 356 8.51 -1.40 2.92
CA LEU A 356 9.52 -1.76 3.93
C LEU A 356 10.34 -0.54 4.34
N TYR A 357 10.70 0.30 3.38
CA TYR A 357 11.42 1.54 3.65
C TYR A 357 10.56 2.49 4.49
N ASP A 358 9.32 2.75 4.07
CA ASP A 358 8.40 3.62 4.79
C ASP A 358 8.15 3.14 6.22
N LEU A 359 8.00 1.82 6.40
CA LEU A 359 7.81 1.21 7.72
C LEU A 359 9.01 1.48 8.64
N ALA A 360 10.22 1.26 8.15
CA ALA A 360 11.44 1.46 8.93
C ALA A 360 11.72 2.95 9.17
N TYR A 361 11.57 3.79 8.14
CA TYR A 361 11.79 5.23 8.20
C TYR A 361 10.78 5.92 9.15
N SER A 362 9.49 5.66 8.95
CA SER A 362 8.43 6.29 9.74
C SER A 362 8.56 5.96 11.22
N SER A 363 9.13 4.81 11.58
CA SER A 363 9.30 4.44 12.99
C SER A 363 10.09 5.47 13.80
N PHE A 364 10.98 6.23 13.17
CA PHE A 364 11.75 7.29 13.83
C PHE A 364 10.89 8.54 14.07
N LEU A 365 10.01 8.90 13.11
CA LEU A 365 9.10 10.05 13.26
C LEU A 365 8.05 9.79 14.33
N LEU A 366 7.53 8.57 14.41
CA LEU A 366 6.42 8.21 15.31
C LEU A 366 6.75 8.39 16.79
N TRP A 367 8.04 8.57 17.11
CA TRP A 367 8.57 8.81 18.44
C TRP A 367 9.28 10.17 18.56
N ASN A 368 9.31 10.98 17.50
CA ASN A 368 9.94 12.28 17.47
C ASN A 368 8.96 13.36 17.00
N PRO A 369 8.51 14.28 17.90
CA PRO A 369 7.59 15.35 17.51
C PRO A 369 8.26 16.46 16.70
N CYS A 370 9.58 16.56 16.77
CA CYS A 370 10.35 17.68 16.23
C CYS A 370 11.14 17.30 14.98
N PHE A 371 10.69 16.27 14.25
CA PHE A 371 11.35 15.88 13.01
C PHE A 371 11.51 17.07 12.04
N SER A 372 12.71 17.21 11.51
CA SER A 372 13.04 18.20 10.49
C SER A 372 13.72 17.53 9.28
N SER A 373 13.78 18.27 8.16
CA SER A 373 14.51 17.79 6.99
C SER A 373 16.03 17.64 7.21
N GLU A 374 16.57 18.24 8.27
CA GLU A 374 17.98 18.10 8.65
C GLU A 374 18.29 16.71 9.22
N ASP A 375 17.28 16.05 9.82
CA ASP A 375 17.38 14.69 10.37
C ASP A 375 17.37 13.61 9.27
N TYR A 376 16.97 13.99 8.05
CA TYR A 376 16.76 13.03 6.96
C TYR A 376 17.97 12.11 6.68
N PRO A 377 19.21 12.59 6.57
CA PRO A 377 20.35 11.72 6.24
C PRO A 377 20.64 10.68 7.32
N ASP A 378 20.45 11.03 8.59
CA ASP A 378 20.70 10.13 9.71
C ASP A 378 19.61 9.07 9.81
N ILE A 379 18.35 9.47 9.67
CA ILE A 379 17.20 8.55 9.67
C ILE A 379 17.29 7.61 8.48
N ASP A 380 17.64 8.11 7.30
CA ASP A 380 17.80 7.29 6.11
C ASP A 380 18.89 6.21 6.31
N ARG A 381 20.04 6.59 6.86
CA ARG A 381 21.12 5.65 7.21
C ARG A 381 20.68 4.58 8.23
N LEU A 382 19.95 4.97 9.27
CA LEU A 382 19.41 4.05 10.26
C LEU A 382 18.34 3.12 9.66
N THR A 383 17.52 3.64 8.75
CA THR A 383 16.52 2.88 7.99
C THR A 383 17.17 1.76 7.20
N PHE A 384 18.22 2.08 6.43
CA PHE A 384 18.95 1.06 5.66
C PHE A 384 19.60 0.00 6.53
N ARG A 385 20.21 0.42 7.64
CA ARG A 385 20.81 -0.52 8.60
C ARG A 385 19.75 -1.50 9.15
N ARG A 386 18.55 -1.01 9.44
CA ARG A 386 17.44 -1.84 9.91
C ARG A 386 16.96 -2.82 8.83
N LEU A 387 16.80 -2.36 7.60
CA LEU A 387 16.38 -3.19 6.46
C LEU A 387 17.43 -4.23 6.09
N TYR A 388 18.71 -3.89 6.16
CA TYR A 388 19.80 -4.83 5.90
C TYR A 388 19.78 -6.04 6.85
N ARG A 389 19.33 -5.84 8.07
CA ARG A 389 19.21 -6.88 9.10
C ARG A 389 17.87 -7.61 9.09
N LEU A 390 16.98 -7.26 8.17
CA LEU A 390 15.64 -7.86 8.10
C LEU A 390 15.71 -9.36 7.89
N GLY A 391 15.16 -10.13 8.85
CA GLY A 391 15.18 -11.58 8.83
C GLY A 391 16.51 -12.24 9.19
N GLU A 392 17.56 -11.45 9.46
CA GLU A 392 18.89 -11.89 9.88
C GLU A 392 19.37 -11.02 11.06
N PRO A 393 18.75 -11.12 12.24
CA PRO A 393 19.07 -10.24 13.38
C PRO A 393 20.52 -10.39 13.88
N GLU A 394 21.17 -11.51 13.60
CA GLU A 394 22.57 -11.78 13.96
C GLU A 394 23.57 -11.18 12.96
N LYS A 395 23.11 -10.65 11.83
CA LYS A 395 23.96 -10.02 10.83
C LYS A 395 24.54 -8.73 11.41
N GLN A 396 25.82 -8.77 11.74
CA GLN A 396 26.54 -7.67 12.40
C GLN A 396 27.33 -6.79 11.44
N ASP A 397 27.52 -7.23 10.20
CA ASP A 397 28.32 -6.51 9.22
C ASP A 397 27.66 -5.18 8.87
N ASP A 398 28.49 -4.15 8.77
CA ASP A 398 28.07 -2.89 8.15
C ASP A 398 27.64 -3.16 6.71
N MET A 399 26.83 -2.27 6.18
CA MET A 399 26.35 -2.32 4.81
C MET A 399 26.93 -1.19 3.97
N GLN A 400 26.92 -1.39 2.66
CA GLN A 400 27.09 -0.35 1.65
C GLN A 400 25.80 -0.17 0.87
N VAL A 401 25.57 1.02 0.38
CA VAL A 401 24.44 1.33 -0.51
C VAL A 401 24.98 1.69 -1.89
N LEU A 402 24.66 0.91 -2.90
CA LEU A 402 24.84 1.32 -4.28
C LEU A 402 23.64 2.17 -4.70
N THR A 403 23.89 3.44 -5.00
CA THR A 403 22.92 4.31 -5.67
C THR A 403 23.28 4.39 -7.14
N LEU A 404 22.37 3.99 -8.01
CA LEU A 404 22.56 3.96 -9.46
C LEU A 404 21.55 4.90 -10.11
N CYS A 405 22.03 5.79 -10.98
CA CYS A 405 21.21 6.70 -11.78
C CYS A 405 21.22 6.25 -13.23
N HIS A 406 20.08 5.88 -13.76
CA HIS A 406 19.96 5.33 -15.11
C HIS A 406 18.65 5.73 -15.81
N THR A 407 18.57 5.45 -17.10
CA THR A 407 17.38 5.65 -17.93
C THR A 407 17.39 4.73 -19.13
N VAL A 408 16.24 4.56 -19.76
CA VAL A 408 16.10 3.83 -21.01
C VAL A 408 15.22 4.60 -21.97
N GLN A 409 15.53 4.58 -23.25
CA GLN A 409 14.64 5.10 -24.29
C GLN A 409 13.98 3.91 -24.99
N THR A 410 12.69 3.79 -24.82
CA THR A 410 11.91 2.67 -25.32
C THR A 410 10.48 3.11 -25.61
N ASP A 411 9.79 2.32 -26.44
CA ASP A 411 8.35 2.45 -26.66
C ASP A 411 7.52 1.75 -25.57
N LEU A 412 8.18 1.07 -24.65
CA LEU A 412 7.52 0.49 -23.48
C LEU A 412 6.83 1.58 -22.69
N ARG A 413 5.62 1.26 -22.23
CA ARG A 413 4.85 2.12 -21.34
C ARG A 413 4.33 1.28 -20.19
N PHE A 414 4.38 1.86 -19.04
CA PHE A 414 3.96 1.25 -17.80
C PHE A 414 3.15 2.27 -17.00
N GLN A 415 1.93 1.94 -16.66
CA GLN A 415 1.11 2.78 -15.80
C GLN A 415 1.24 2.28 -14.37
N TYR A 416 2.20 2.86 -13.69
CA TYR A 416 2.66 2.48 -12.38
C TYR A 416 1.54 2.23 -11.35
N PHE A 417 0.59 3.15 -11.27
CA PHE A 417 -0.44 3.12 -10.22
C PHE A 417 -1.32 1.86 -10.29
N PHE A 418 -1.57 1.35 -11.49
CA PHE A 418 -2.42 0.16 -11.68
C PHE A 418 -1.61 -1.11 -11.91
N ASP A 419 -0.56 -1.02 -12.70
CA ASP A 419 0.22 -2.20 -13.08
C ASP A 419 1.31 -2.54 -12.05
N GLY A 420 1.69 -1.59 -11.19
CA GLY A 420 2.72 -1.79 -10.16
C GLY A 420 2.36 -2.86 -9.14
N PHE A 421 1.08 -3.06 -8.88
CA PHE A 421 0.58 -4.08 -7.96
C PHE A 421 0.56 -5.48 -8.58
N LEU A 422 0.30 -5.56 -9.89
CA LEU A 422 0.23 -6.82 -10.65
C LEU A 422 1.48 -7.08 -11.48
N LEU A 423 2.55 -6.31 -11.27
CA LEU A 423 3.76 -6.41 -12.07
C LEU A 423 4.36 -7.81 -11.98
N ASP A 424 4.32 -8.53 -13.08
CA ASP A 424 5.19 -9.68 -13.28
C ASP A 424 6.57 -9.18 -13.69
N GLU A 425 7.48 -9.11 -12.73
CA GLU A 425 8.83 -8.60 -12.92
C GLU A 425 9.57 -9.33 -14.04
N LYS A 426 9.26 -10.61 -14.25
CA LYS A 426 9.85 -11.42 -15.32
C LYS A 426 9.47 -10.90 -16.71
N GLN A 427 8.25 -10.36 -16.87
CA GLN A 427 7.80 -9.80 -18.15
C GLN A 427 8.49 -8.47 -18.50
N TYR A 428 8.92 -7.73 -17.49
CA TYR A 428 9.52 -6.40 -17.64
C TYR A 428 11.02 -6.38 -17.35
N TYR A 429 11.61 -7.53 -17.12
CA TYR A 429 13.05 -7.65 -16.91
C TYR A 429 13.82 -7.34 -18.20
N LEU A 430 14.62 -6.28 -18.17
CA LEU A 430 15.38 -5.82 -19.31
C LEU A 430 16.79 -6.42 -19.38
N GLY A 431 17.35 -6.85 -18.27
CA GLY A 431 18.72 -7.34 -18.14
C GLY A 431 19.37 -6.90 -16.84
N ASP A 432 20.69 -7.01 -16.77
CA ASP A 432 21.46 -6.67 -15.57
C ASP A 432 22.47 -5.57 -15.82
N HIS A 433 22.63 -4.68 -14.84
CA HIS A 433 23.87 -3.95 -14.70
C HIS A 433 24.93 -4.83 -14.06
N VAL A 434 26.08 -4.92 -14.71
CA VAL A 434 27.21 -5.73 -14.22
C VAL A 434 28.29 -4.80 -13.70
N PHE A 435 28.67 -5.04 -12.45
CA PHE A 435 29.74 -4.34 -11.75
C PHE A 435 30.82 -5.33 -11.33
N ARG A 436 32.03 -4.83 -11.13
CA ARG A 436 33.14 -5.57 -10.55
C ARG A 436 33.60 -4.88 -9.27
N SER A 437 33.77 -5.64 -8.21
CA SER A 437 34.35 -5.14 -6.96
C SER A 437 35.87 -5.15 -6.99
N GLY A 438 36.48 -4.46 -6.04
CA GLY A 438 37.94 -4.37 -5.93
C GLY A 438 38.66 -5.71 -5.71
N ASP A 439 37.96 -6.71 -5.21
CA ASP A 439 38.44 -8.09 -5.07
C ASP A 439 38.23 -8.96 -6.33
N GLY A 440 37.63 -8.37 -7.38
CA GLY A 440 37.42 -9.03 -8.66
C GLY A 440 36.10 -9.78 -8.81
N ALA A 441 35.25 -9.81 -7.79
CA ALA A 441 33.92 -10.42 -7.89
C ALA A 441 32.98 -9.63 -8.79
N GLU A 442 32.16 -10.31 -9.60
CA GLU A 442 31.12 -9.66 -10.39
C GLU A 442 29.79 -9.65 -9.64
N TYR A 443 29.14 -8.49 -9.64
CA TYR A 443 27.84 -8.21 -9.05
C TYR A 443 26.84 -7.85 -10.15
N ARG A 444 25.64 -8.42 -10.08
CA ARG A 444 24.57 -8.24 -11.07
C ARG A 444 23.35 -7.64 -10.41
N PHE A 445 22.88 -6.52 -10.96
CA PHE A 445 21.74 -5.80 -10.45
C PHE A 445 20.63 -5.76 -11.51
N PRO A 446 19.47 -6.37 -11.25
CA PRO A 446 18.41 -6.49 -12.23
C PRO A 446 17.81 -5.13 -12.58
N VAL A 447 17.52 -4.95 -13.87
CA VAL A 447 16.87 -3.77 -14.44
C VAL A 447 15.46 -4.17 -14.86
N ILE A 448 14.47 -3.64 -14.16
CA ILE A 448 13.07 -4.01 -14.33
C ILE A 448 12.27 -2.77 -14.68
N PHE A 449 11.73 -2.73 -15.91
CA PHE A 449 10.92 -1.61 -16.37
C PHE A 449 9.65 -1.46 -15.54
N GLY A 450 9.35 -0.23 -15.10
CA GLY A 450 8.23 0.06 -14.21
C GLY A 450 8.48 -0.27 -12.73
N SER A 451 9.65 -0.85 -12.39
CA SER A 451 10.08 -1.09 -11.01
C SER A 451 11.25 -0.18 -10.64
N ASN A 452 12.41 -0.33 -11.24
CA ASN A 452 13.60 0.46 -10.91
C ASN A 452 14.14 1.32 -12.06
N ILE A 453 13.49 1.29 -13.20
CA ILE A 453 13.75 2.15 -14.36
C ILE A 453 12.46 2.47 -15.10
N SER A 454 12.40 3.61 -15.76
CA SER A 454 11.35 3.93 -16.73
C SER A 454 11.91 4.71 -17.92
N ASN A 455 11.03 5.08 -18.86
CA ASN A 455 11.42 5.74 -20.09
C ASN A 455 11.95 7.15 -19.82
N THR A 456 13.01 7.53 -20.52
CA THR A 456 13.54 8.90 -20.52
C THR A 456 12.51 9.94 -21.02
N GLY A 457 11.50 9.51 -21.78
CA GLY A 457 10.34 10.33 -22.14
C GLY A 457 9.45 10.65 -20.96
N THR A 458 8.47 11.53 -21.18
CA THR A 458 7.77 12.24 -20.11
C THR A 458 6.56 11.55 -19.50
N ASP A 459 6.12 10.42 -20.03
CA ASP A 459 4.87 9.81 -19.56
C ASP A 459 5.08 8.35 -19.20
N PRO A 460 4.91 7.98 -17.91
CA PRO A 460 4.93 6.60 -17.45
C PRO A 460 3.65 5.82 -17.80
N ALA A 461 2.75 6.37 -18.65
CA ALA A 461 1.52 5.69 -19.01
C ALA A 461 1.80 4.31 -19.62
N ARG A 462 1.03 3.33 -19.15
CA ARG A 462 1.14 1.94 -19.55
C ARG A 462 0.94 1.73 -21.05
N LYS A 463 1.72 0.83 -21.61
CA LYS A 463 1.46 0.15 -22.87
C LYS A 463 1.87 -1.31 -22.74
N ASP A 464 1.26 -2.18 -23.51
CA ASP A 464 1.67 -3.58 -23.54
C ASP A 464 3.15 -3.72 -23.88
N ALA A 465 3.83 -4.58 -23.15
CA ALA A 465 5.21 -4.90 -23.43
C ALA A 465 5.33 -5.61 -24.79
N PRO A 466 6.36 -5.32 -25.60
CA PRO A 466 6.66 -6.13 -26.77
C PRO A 466 6.83 -7.61 -26.40
N ASP A 467 6.41 -8.52 -27.26
CA ASP A 467 6.54 -9.97 -27.03
C ASP A 467 7.97 -10.40 -26.71
N SER A 468 8.95 -9.69 -27.27
CA SER A 468 10.38 -9.92 -27.02
C SER A 468 10.84 -9.77 -25.58
N ILE A 469 10.07 -9.08 -24.74
CA ILE A 469 10.38 -8.91 -23.31
C ILE A 469 9.31 -9.48 -22.39
N LYS A 470 8.25 -10.07 -22.95
CA LYS A 470 7.26 -10.84 -22.18
C LYS A 470 7.77 -12.22 -21.79
N ASP A 471 8.72 -12.78 -22.56
CA ASP A 471 9.37 -14.04 -22.23
C ASP A 471 10.20 -13.86 -20.97
N ALA A 472 9.71 -14.49 -19.91
CA ALA A 472 10.30 -14.37 -18.60
C ALA A 472 11.70 -15.00 -18.55
N TYR A 473 12.66 -14.22 -18.07
CA TYR A 473 13.94 -14.74 -17.61
C TYR A 473 13.88 -14.91 -16.10
N GLU A 474 14.39 -16.03 -15.63
CA GLU A 474 14.65 -16.18 -14.21
C GLU A 474 15.88 -15.35 -13.88
N PHE A 475 15.73 -14.43 -12.96
CA PHE A 475 16.85 -13.69 -12.37
C PHE A 475 16.83 -13.91 -10.85
N ASP A 476 18.01 -14.12 -10.32
CA ASP A 476 18.22 -14.20 -8.89
C ASP A 476 18.85 -12.87 -8.43
N SER A 477 18.03 -12.05 -7.76
CA SER A 477 18.55 -10.83 -7.16
C SER A 477 19.27 -11.21 -5.87
N GLN A 478 20.58 -11.35 -5.92
CA GLN A 478 21.42 -11.56 -4.74
C GLN A 478 21.41 -10.32 -3.82
N TYR A 479 20.97 -9.17 -4.35
CA TYR A 479 21.01 -7.89 -3.67
C TYR A 479 19.62 -7.39 -3.39
N GLN A 480 19.44 -6.93 -2.18
CA GLN A 480 18.20 -6.38 -1.73
C GLN A 480 18.03 -4.97 -2.29
N GLU A 481 17.13 -4.81 -3.24
CA GLU A 481 16.66 -3.51 -3.67
C GLU A 481 15.73 -2.94 -2.61
N ILE A 482 15.96 -1.70 -2.18
CA ILE A 482 15.27 -1.09 -1.04
C ILE A 482 14.43 0.12 -1.40
N SER A 483 14.49 0.51 -2.65
CA SER A 483 13.72 1.65 -3.14
C SER A 483 12.88 1.20 -4.32
N PHE A 484 11.60 1.34 -4.13
CA PHE A 484 10.65 1.20 -5.22
C PHE A 484 10.51 2.49 -6.03
N GLU A 485 10.38 3.61 -5.33
CA GLU A 485 10.36 4.89 -6.02
C GLU A 485 11.75 5.15 -6.57
N THR A 486 11.90 4.86 -7.85
CA THR A 486 12.92 5.44 -8.67
C THR A 486 12.68 6.94 -8.61
N PHE A 487 13.46 7.64 -7.85
CA PHE A 487 13.34 9.09 -7.78
C PHE A 487 13.63 9.68 -9.16
N PRO A 488 12.63 10.21 -9.85
CA PRO A 488 12.86 10.79 -11.15
C PRO A 488 13.56 12.15 -10.99
N GLU A 489 14.63 12.34 -11.74
CA GLU A 489 15.28 13.63 -11.91
C GLU A 489 15.18 14.05 -13.36
N ARG A 490 14.70 15.26 -13.62
CA ARG A 490 14.68 15.84 -14.95
C ARG A 490 15.96 16.65 -15.18
N ASP A 491 16.72 16.31 -16.22
CA ASP A 491 17.89 17.10 -16.60
C ASP A 491 17.52 18.37 -17.40
N LYS A 492 18.54 19.19 -17.72
CA LYS A 492 18.37 20.43 -18.49
C LYS A 492 17.84 20.21 -19.92
N GLU A 493 17.95 18.99 -20.42
CA GLU A 493 17.45 18.58 -21.74
C GLU A 493 16.07 17.93 -21.66
N SER A 494 15.42 18.02 -20.48
CA SER A 494 14.11 17.44 -20.19
C SER A 494 14.07 15.91 -20.24
N ARG A 495 15.21 15.24 -20.15
CA ARG A 495 15.26 13.77 -20.03
C ARG A 495 15.07 13.37 -18.58
N MET A 496 14.29 12.30 -18.38
CA MET A 496 14.08 11.71 -17.05
C MET A 496 15.17 10.69 -16.75
N TRP A 497 15.74 10.81 -15.58
CA TRP A 497 16.69 9.90 -14.98
C TRP A 497 16.10 9.31 -13.72
N TYR A 498 16.43 8.05 -13.44
CA TYR A 498 15.85 7.30 -12.34
C TYR A 498 16.96 6.80 -11.42
N TYR A 499 16.80 7.04 -10.13
CA TYR A 499 17.72 6.55 -9.11
C TYR A 499 17.13 5.30 -8.48
N CYS A 500 17.91 4.25 -8.39
CA CYS A 500 17.60 3.06 -7.62
C CYS A 500 18.73 2.74 -6.65
N ARG A 501 18.45 1.97 -5.62
CA ARG A 501 19.36 1.69 -4.52
C ARG A 501 19.39 0.21 -4.20
N TYR A 502 20.60 -0.31 -3.97
CA TYR A 502 20.82 -1.70 -3.62
C TYR A 502 21.67 -1.79 -2.37
N LEU A 503 21.33 -2.72 -1.48
CA LEU A 503 22.11 -3.02 -0.28
C LEU A 503 23.20 -4.05 -0.60
N LEU A 504 24.40 -3.76 -0.14
CA LEU A 504 25.59 -4.58 -0.33
C LEU A 504 26.30 -4.79 1.00
N PRO A 505 27.06 -5.90 1.16
CA PRO A 505 27.92 -6.10 2.32
C PRO A 505 28.98 -5.00 2.43
N ALA A 506 29.42 -4.67 3.64
CA ALA A 506 30.52 -3.74 3.89
C ALA A 506 31.83 -4.17 3.23
N SER A 507 32.03 -5.47 3.04
CA SER A 507 33.18 -6.01 2.31
C SER A 507 33.28 -5.52 0.85
N CYS A 508 32.17 -5.04 0.26
CA CYS A 508 32.16 -4.40 -1.05
C CYS A 508 32.64 -2.94 -0.94
N ALA A 509 33.94 -2.73 -0.78
CA ALA A 509 34.52 -1.41 -0.56
C ALA A 509 34.59 -0.53 -1.83
N SER A 510 34.56 -1.12 -3.01
CA SER A 510 34.61 -0.41 -4.30
C SER A 510 33.90 -1.18 -5.39
N LEU A 511 33.32 -0.45 -6.33
CA LEU A 511 32.66 -1.01 -7.52
C LEU A 511 33.12 -0.26 -8.77
N GLU A 512 33.35 -1.01 -9.85
CA GLU A 512 33.54 -0.51 -11.21
C GLU A 512 32.35 -0.95 -12.06
N TYR A 513 31.70 -0.02 -12.75
CA TYR A 513 30.66 -0.37 -13.72
C TYR A 513 31.31 -0.94 -14.98
N LEU A 514 30.90 -2.14 -15.36
CA LEU A 514 31.41 -2.80 -16.55
C LEU A 514 30.51 -2.59 -17.76
N ARG A 515 29.23 -2.96 -17.64
CA ARG A 515 28.30 -2.97 -18.77
C ARG A 515 26.85 -3.21 -18.31
N PHE A 516 25.93 -2.95 -19.21
CA PHE A 516 24.57 -3.49 -19.15
C PHE A 516 24.51 -4.75 -20.05
N GLU A 517 24.01 -5.84 -19.50
CA GLU A 517 23.76 -7.10 -20.21
C GLU A 517 22.27 -7.25 -20.44
N PRO A 518 21.76 -6.97 -21.66
CA PRO A 518 20.35 -7.10 -21.96
C PRO A 518 19.92 -8.58 -21.97
N VAL A 519 18.68 -8.83 -21.57
CA VAL A 519 18.07 -10.15 -21.58
C VAL A 519 18.03 -10.76 -22.99
N ASN A 520 17.87 -9.93 -24.00
CA ASN A 520 17.96 -10.30 -25.42
C ASN A 520 18.34 -9.09 -26.30
N ALA A 521 18.61 -9.34 -27.57
CA ALA A 521 19.09 -8.31 -28.51
C ALA A 521 18.04 -7.23 -28.86
N LEU A 522 16.78 -7.41 -28.49
CA LEU A 522 15.69 -6.47 -28.79
C LEU A 522 15.50 -5.44 -27.66
N VAL A 523 16.09 -5.69 -26.49
CA VAL A 523 16.03 -4.74 -25.38
C VAL A 523 16.86 -3.50 -25.69
N PRO A 524 16.30 -2.30 -25.53
CA PRO A 524 17.02 -1.06 -25.74
C PRO A 524 18.22 -0.93 -24.79
N GLN A 525 19.24 -0.20 -25.24
CA GLN A 525 20.39 0.09 -24.39
C GLN A 525 19.98 0.95 -23.19
N VAL A 526 20.24 0.45 -21.98
CA VAL A 526 20.09 1.22 -20.75
C VAL A 526 21.30 2.14 -20.59
N GLN A 527 21.04 3.43 -20.35
CA GLN A 527 22.08 4.43 -20.13
C GLN A 527 22.30 4.64 -18.63
N VAL A 528 23.53 4.65 -18.19
CA VAL A 528 23.94 4.98 -16.83
C VAL A 528 24.51 6.40 -16.82
N LYS A 529 23.94 7.28 -16.00
CA LYS A 529 24.42 8.65 -15.79
C LYS A 529 25.54 8.68 -14.74
N SER A 530 25.31 7.99 -13.64
CA SER A 530 26.23 7.95 -12.51
C SER A 530 25.90 6.77 -11.59
N PHE A 531 26.87 6.39 -10.79
CA PHE A 531 26.64 5.52 -9.65
C PHE A 531 27.53 5.96 -8.48
N ARG A 532 27.12 5.61 -7.27
CA ARG A 532 27.85 5.88 -6.05
C ARG A 532 27.71 4.69 -5.11
N LEU A 533 28.81 4.30 -4.50
CA LEU A 533 28.85 3.35 -3.40
C LEU A 533 29.16 4.14 -2.11
N GLY A 534 28.39 3.90 -1.06
CA GLY A 534 28.59 4.56 0.23
C GLY A 534 27.36 4.47 1.11
N SER A 535 27.49 4.94 2.34
CA SER A 535 26.38 4.99 3.31
C SER A 535 25.51 6.25 3.16
N ASP A 536 26.00 7.27 2.43
CA ASP A 536 25.32 8.55 2.29
C ASP A 536 24.50 8.58 0.98
N LEU A 537 23.24 8.90 1.09
CA LEU A 537 22.37 9.11 -0.06
C LEU A 537 22.48 10.56 -0.55
N PRO A 538 22.36 10.79 -1.86
CA PRO A 538 22.21 12.14 -2.36
C PRO A 538 20.93 12.74 -1.77
N ARG A 539 21.05 13.93 -1.17
CA ARG A 539 19.89 14.67 -0.69
C ARG A 539 18.97 14.94 -1.88
N GLN A 540 17.77 14.40 -1.83
CA GLN A 540 16.68 14.94 -2.61
C GLN A 540 16.02 16.02 -1.79
N THR A 541 16.21 17.25 -2.19
CA THR A 541 15.32 18.33 -1.76
C THR A 541 14.05 18.19 -2.58
N PRO A 542 12.90 17.89 -1.96
CA PRO A 542 11.63 18.10 -2.64
C PRO A 542 11.50 19.61 -2.83
N GLU A 543 11.57 20.12 -4.05
CA GLU A 543 11.09 21.45 -4.39
C GLU A 543 9.56 21.49 -4.38
#